data_1f18bf2c8768a0f769546831eadef7a6
#
_entry.id   1f18bf2c8768a0f769546831eadef7a6
#
_cell.length_a   1.000
_cell.length_b   1.000
_cell.length_c   1.000
_cell.angle_alpha   90.00
_cell.angle_beta   90.00
_cell.angle_gamma   90.00
#
_symmetry.space_group_name_H-M   'P 1'
#
loop_
_entity.id
_entity.type
_entity.pdbx_description
1 polymer ?
#
loop_
_entity_poly.entity_id
_entity_poly.type
_entity_poly.pdbx_seq_one_letter_code
_entity_poly.pdbx_strand_id
1 'polypeptide(L)'
;ALVYNKVEVPQGGEYTLVLNDGTKVHLNSMSSLRFPLAFEAGKREVELAGEAYFEVNKTGHPFIVSTQGMQIEVLGTTFNISAYPGEEYQATLVSGSVKVDTGEGQSLVLKPSQQASLIPGSGNIQVRTVDTAFYTSWVKGKINFKDQRLEDIMRILSRWYNIEVDYSDEALKNLRFGCYVNRYEEIAPFLELLEATCLLYTSPSPRDCS
;
A
#
# COMPACT_ATOMS: atom_id res chain seq x y z
N ALA A 1 -2.40 31.72 -2.95
CA ALA A 1 -2.84 30.38 -3.41
C ALA A 1 -1.78 29.38 -2.99
N LEU A 2 -2.19 28.24 -2.42
CA LEU A 2 -1.27 27.13 -2.11
C LEU A 2 -0.71 26.57 -3.42
N VAL A 3 0.59 26.37 -3.44
CA VAL A 3 1.28 25.66 -4.53
C VAL A 3 1.46 24.22 -4.09
N TYR A 4 1.06 23.30 -4.94
CA TYR A 4 1.13 21.86 -4.69
C TYR A 4 2.21 21.19 -5.53
N ASN A 5 2.88 20.24 -4.92
CA ASN A 5 3.70 19.24 -5.60
C ASN A 5 2.91 17.95 -5.76
N LYS A 6 3.23 17.19 -6.79
CA LYS A 6 2.78 15.80 -6.98
C LYS A 6 4.00 14.92 -7.27
N VAL A 7 4.13 13.84 -6.54
CA VAL A 7 5.09 12.76 -6.81
C VAL A 7 4.30 11.58 -7.33
N GLU A 8 4.73 11.00 -8.45
CA GLU A 8 4.16 9.79 -9.03
C GLU A 8 5.25 8.74 -9.15
N VAL A 9 4.98 7.57 -8.58
CA VAL A 9 5.87 6.42 -8.61
C VAL A 9 5.38 5.43 -9.64
N PRO A 10 6.17 5.12 -10.68
CA PRO A 10 5.79 4.16 -11.70
C PRO A 10 5.75 2.74 -11.15
N GLN A 11 5.24 1.82 -11.97
CA GLN A 11 5.38 0.39 -11.75
C GLN A 11 6.85 0.00 -11.63
N GLY A 12 7.21 -0.89 -10.72
CA GLY A 12 8.59 -1.26 -10.40
C GLY A 12 9.33 -0.25 -9.53
N GLY A 13 8.83 0.99 -9.42
CA GLY A 13 9.47 2.07 -8.65
C GLY A 13 9.12 2.06 -7.17
N GLU A 14 9.89 2.81 -6.40
CA GLU A 14 9.60 3.24 -5.03
C GLU A 14 10.24 4.60 -4.81
N TYR A 15 9.72 5.38 -3.88
CA TYR A 15 10.26 6.70 -3.59
C TYR A 15 10.11 7.06 -2.13
N THR A 16 11.14 7.69 -1.57
CA THR A 16 11.11 8.20 -0.19
C THR A 16 11.31 9.71 -0.21
N LEU A 17 10.46 10.43 0.50
CA LEU A 17 10.57 11.87 0.64
C LEU A 17 10.36 12.32 2.10
N VAL A 18 10.86 13.49 2.41
CA VAL A 18 10.61 14.17 3.69
C VAL A 18 9.86 15.46 3.38
N LEU A 19 8.68 15.62 3.98
CA LEU A 19 7.86 16.80 3.86
C LEU A 19 8.45 17.95 4.70
N ASN A 20 7.99 19.18 4.47
CA ASN A 20 8.52 20.37 5.12
C ASN A 20 8.30 20.43 6.64
N ASP A 21 7.38 19.61 7.18
CA ASP A 21 7.14 19.42 8.62
C ASP A 21 8.03 18.34 9.26
N GLY A 22 8.92 17.70 8.46
CA GLY A 22 9.77 16.59 8.88
C GLY A 22 9.09 15.22 8.81
N THR A 23 7.85 15.13 8.36
CA THR A 23 7.17 13.84 8.13
C THR A 23 7.85 13.10 6.99
N LYS A 24 8.20 11.83 7.24
CA LYS A 24 8.82 10.95 6.26
C LYS A 24 7.75 10.06 5.62
N VAL A 25 7.79 9.99 4.30
CA VAL A 25 6.84 9.21 3.51
C VAL A 25 7.60 8.29 2.57
N HIS A 26 7.29 7.00 2.63
CA HIS A 26 7.73 6.02 1.65
C HIS A 26 6.55 5.70 0.73
N LEU A 27 6.72 5.87 -0.57
CA LEU A 27 5.72 5.54 -1.60
C LEU A 27 6.09 4.24 -2.28
N ASN A 28 5.14 3.32 -2.36
CA ASN A 28 5.28 2.06 -3.08
C ASN A 28 5.02 2.24 -4.58
N SER A 29 5.22 1.20 -5.37
CA SER A 29 4.95 1.18 -6.81
C SER A 29 3.52 1.58 -7.15
N MET A 30 3.35 2.26 -8.28
CA MET A 30 2.05 2.73 -8.78
C MET A 30 1.29 3.62 -7.79
N SER A 31 2.02 4.43 -7.02
CA SER A 31 1.45 5.32 -6.02
C SER A 31 1.72 6.77 -6.36
N SER A 32 0.84 7.66 -5.93
CA SER A 32 1.04 9.10 -6.06
C SER A 32 0.67 9.83 -4.78
N LEU A 33 1.47 10.86 -4.45
CA LEU A 33 1.23 11.75 -3.32
C LEU A 33 1.18 13.19 -3.82
N ARG A 34 0.09 13.90 -3.48
CA ARG A 34 -0.05 15.33 -3.71
C ARG A 34 0.00 16.05 -2.37
N PHE A 35 0.85 17.05 -2.26
CA PHE A 35 1.08 17.78 -1.00
C PHE A 35 1.46 19.25 -1.29
N PRO A 36 1.13 20.19 -0.38
CA PRO A 36 1.51 21.58 -0.56
C PRO A 36 3.02 21.77 -0.30
N LEU A 37 3.63 22.76 -0.96
CA LEU A 37 5.02 23.16 -0.71
C LEU A 37 5.25 23.57 0.74
N ALA A 38 4.25 24.19 1.36
CA ALA A 38 4.22 24.52 2.79
C ALA A 38 2.81 24.25 3.31
N PHE A 39 2.72 23.63 4.47
CA PHE A 39 1.44 23.42 5.14
C PHE A 39 0.89 24.74 5.68
N GLU A 40 -0.44 24.87 5.66
CA GLU A 40 -1.12 25.99 6.30
C GLU A 40 -1.05 25.89 7.83
N ALA A 41 -1.19 27.03 8.48
CA ALA A 41 -1.23 27.07 9.94
C ALA A 41 -2.42 26.23 10.45
N GLY A 42 -2.13 25.26 11.32
CA GLY A 42 -3.12 24.44 11.99
C GLY A 42 -3.55 23.16 11.26
N LYS A 43 -3.18 22.96 9.98
CA LYS A 43 -3.56 21.76 9.22
C LYS A 43 -2.45 21.29 8.28
N ARG A 44 -2.15 20.00 8.29
CA ARG A 44 -1.20 19.37 7.40
C ARG A 44 -1.94 18.30 6.57
N GLU A 45 -2.27 18.62 5.33
CA GLU A 45 -3.07 17.74 4.48
C GLU A 45 -2.32 17.30 3.23
N VAL A 46 -2.43 16.01 2.90
CA VAL A 46 -1.90 15.37 1.70
C VAL A 46 -2.95 14.46 1.08
N GLU A 47 -2.85 14.24 -0.22
CA GLU A 47 -3.72 13.33 -0.97
C GLU A 47 -2.89 12.14 -1.47
N LEU A 48 -3.37 10.93 -1.22
CA LEU A 48 -2.73 9.67 -1.59
C LEU A 48 -3.62 8.85 -2.52
N ALA A 49 -3.02 8.33 -3.59
CA ALA A 49 -3.53 7.18 -4.34
C ALA A 49 -2.44 6.12 -4.40
N GLY A 50 -2.80 4.84 -4.18
CA GLY A 50 -1.84 3.75 -4.04
C GLY A 50 -1.42 3.49 -2.60
N GLU A 51 -0.17 3.11 -2.38
CA GLU A 51 0.33 2.70 -1.06
C GLU A 51 1.47 3.58 -0.55
N ALA A 52 1.36 3.98 0.72
CA ALA A 52 2.38 4.75 1.39
C ALA A 52 2.51 4.38 2.87
N TYR A 53 3.75 4.41 3.34
CA TYR A 53 4.10 4.30 4.75
C TYR A 53 4.53 5.67 5.27
N PHE A 54 3.92 6.08 6.36
CA PHE A 54 4.10 7.39 6.97
C PHE A 54 4.76 7.29 8.35
N GLU A 55 5.80 8.08 8.55
CA GLU A 55 6.37 8.39 9.86
C GLU A 55 6.09 9.86 10.15
N VAL A 56 4.93 10.14 10.75
CA VAL A 56 4.44 11.52 10.93
C VAL A 56 5.10 12.17 12.12
N ASN A 57 5.69 13.34 11.88
CA ASN A 57 6.32 14.16 12.92
C ASN A 57 5.28 14.80 13.83
N LYS A 58 5.55 14.84 15.15
CA LYS A 58 4.70 15.47 16.15
C LYS A 58 4.93 16.98 16.14
N THR A 59 3.95 17.73 15.67
CA THR A 59 3.99 19.21 15.63
C THR A 59 2.88 19.87 16.45
N GLY A 60 1.98 19.08 17.05
CA GLY A 60 0.79 19.58 17.76
C GLY A 60 -0.42 19.84 16.85
N HIS A 61 -0.25 19.87 15.53
CA HIS A 61 -1.32 20.03 14.57
C HIS A 61 -1.66 18.71 13.87
N PRO A 62 -2.92 18.46 13.48
CA PRO A 62 -3.31 17.24 12.79
C PRO A 62 -2.61 17.12 11.44
N PHE A 63 -2.22 15.88 11.10
CA PHE A 63 -1.78 15.47 9.78
C PHE A 63 -2.88 14.59 9.17
N ILE A 64 -3.34 14.97 7.98
CA ILE A 64 -4.47 14.35 7.33
C ILE A 64 -4.02 13.75 6.00
N VAL A 65 -4.31 12.48 5.80
CA VAL A 65 -4.15 11.80 4.51
C VAL A 65 -5.53 11.55 3.94
N SER A 66 -5.84 12.20 2.83
CA SER A 66 -7.07 11.99 2.09
C SER A 66 -6.84 10.98 0.97
N THR A 67 -7.69 9.98 0.88
CA THR A 67 -7.76 9.00 -0.22
C THR A 67 -9.13 9.09 -0.89
N GLN A 68 -9.37 8.33 -1.94
CA GLN A 68 -10.66 8.33 -2.63
C GLN A 68 -11.84 7.85 -1.74
N GLY A 69 -11.60 7.08 -0.69
CA GLY A 69 -12.66 6.50 0.15
C GLY A 69 -12.47 6.65 1.64
N MET A 70 -11.30 7.09 2.10
CA MET A 70 -11.01 7.26 3.52
C MET A 70 -10.21 8.55 3.76
N GLN A 71 -10.47 9.19 4.87
CA GLN A 71 -9.63 10.24 5.44
C GLN A 71 -9.00 9.72 6.72
N ILE A 72 -7.69 9.89 6.85
CA ILE A 72 -6.88 9.41 7.97
C ILE A 72 -6.31 10.63 8.68
N GLU A 73 -6.64 10.81 9.97
CA GLU A 73 -6.16 11.91 10.78
C GLU A 73 -5.27 11.40 11.93
N VAL A 74 -4.10 12.01 12.08
CA VAL A 74 -3.10 11.64 13.10
C VAL A 74 -2.41 12.90 13.68
N LEU A 75 -1.78 12.75 14.85
CA LEU A 75 -0.98 13.83 15.47
C LEU A 75 0.52 13.58 15.44
N GLY A 76 0.93 12.31 15.34
CA GLY A 76 2.33 11.90 15.32
C GLY A 76 2.39 10.39 15.47
N THR A 77 2.36 9.70 14.35
CA THR A 77 1.94 8.31 14.26
C THR A 77 2.72 7.64 13.14
N THR A 78 3.00 6.36 13.30
CA THR A 78 3.57 5.52 12.24
C THR A 78 2.51 4.56 11.75
N PHE A 79 2.20 4.58 10.45
CA PHE A 79 1.14 3.78 9.84
C PHE A 79 1.35 3.55 8.34
N ASN A 80 0.70 2.54 7.80
CA ASN A 80 0.64 2.23 6.38
C ASN A 80 -0.78 2.45 5.84
N ILE A 81 -0.89 3.02 4.66
CA ILE A 81 -2.16 3.09 3.90
C ILE A 81 -1.95 2.37 2.58
N SER A 82 -2.87 1.47 2.22
CA SER A 82 -3.02 0.93 0.88
C SER A 82 -4.38 1.35 0.35
N ALA A 83 -4.40 2.19 -0.67
CA ALA A 83 -5.59 2.78 -1.29
C ALA A 83 -5.46 2.78 -2.81
N TYR A 84 -5.19 1.61 -3.39
CA TYR A 84 -5.17 1.45 -4.84
C TYR A 84 -6.59 1.48 -5.40
N PRO A 85 -6.82 2.18 -6.52
CA PRO A 85 -8.14 2.22 -7.15
C PRO A 85 -8.67 0.83 -7.48
N GLY A 86 -9.92 0.56 -7.09
CA GLY A 86 -10.58 -0.73 -7.34
C GLY A 86 -10.23 -1.85 -6.36
N GLU A 87 -9.39 -1.60 -5.37
CA GLU A 87 -9.03 -2.54 -4.32
C GLU A 87 -9.64 -2.15 -2.96
N GLU A 88 -9.55 -3.05 -2.00
CA GLU A 88 -9.89 -2.77 -0.61
C GLU A 88 -8.93 -1.70 -0.05
N TYR A 89 -9.47 -0.62 0.49
CA TYR A 89 -8.66 0.40 1.15
C TYR A 89 -8.33 -0.05 2.57
N GLN A 90 -7.07 0.07 2.95
CA GLN A 90 -6.56 -0.40 4.23
C GLN A 90 -5.71 0.65 4.91
N ALA A 91 -5.93 0.86 6.21
CA ALA A 91 -5.08 1.67 7.06
C ALA A 91 -4.59 0.81 8.23
N THR A 92 -3.28 0.58 8.31
CA THR A 92 -2.65 -0.27 9.33
C THR A 92 -1.83 0.57 10.28
N LEU A 93 -2.16 0.54 11.56
CA LEU A 93 -1.47 1.32 12.58
C LEU A 93 -0.32 0.53 13.21
N VAL A 94 0.89 1.10 13.14
CA VAL A 94 2.09 0.55 13.77
C VAL A 94 2.28 1.14 15.19
N SER A 95 2.26 2.48 15.30
CA SER A 95 2.43 3.13 16.60
C SER A 95 1.68 4.47 16.64
N GLY A 96 1.19 4.86 17.82
CA GLY A 96 0.42 6.08 18.02
C GLY A 96 -1.08 5.83 17.99
N SER A 97 -1.85 6.71 17.34
CA SER A 97 -3.30 6.63 17.18
C SER A 97 -3.70 7.17 15.81
N VAL A 98 -4.64 6.50 15.17
CA VAL A 98 -5.20 6.87 13.86
C VAL A 98 -6.70 7.01 13.99
N LYS A 99 -7.23 8.17 13.59
CA LYS A 99 -8.67 8.33 13.36
C LYS A 99 -8.92 8.09 11.86
N VAL A 100 -9.84 7.19 11.56
CA VAL A 100 -10.30 6.86 10.21
C VAL A 100 -11.71 7.38 10.03
N ASP A 101 -11.96 8.08 8.93
CA ASP A 101 -13.27 8.62 8.57
C ASP A 101 -13.59 8.27 7.11
N THR A 102 -14.79 7.78 6.81
CA THR A 102 -15.22 7.45 5.44
C THR A 102 -15.95 8.58 4.72
N GLY A 103 -16.21 9.68 5.41
CA GLY A 103 -17.06 10.76 4.86
C GLY A 103 -18.56 10.43 4.82
N GLU A 104 -18.93 9.17 5.04
CA GLU A 104 -20.34 8.70 5.07
C GLU A 104 -20.88 8.57 6.51
N GLY A 105 -20.26 9.25 7.46
CA GLY A 105 -20.68 9.29 8.86
C GLY A 105 -20.12 8.17 9.75
N GLN A 106 -19.25 7.32 9.23
CA GLN A 106 -18.49 6.37 10.04
C GLN A 106 -17.11 6.92 10.37
N SER A 107 -16.82 7.00 11.66
CA SER A 107 -15.52 7.40 12.19
C SER A 107 -15.12 6.46 13.31
N LEU A 108 -13.86 6.04 13.32
CA LEU A 108 -13.32 5.17 14.36
C LEU A 108 -11.85 5.51 14.65
N VAL A 109 -11.37 5.04 15.79
CA VAL A 109 -9.98 5.23 16.21
C VAL A 109 -9.31 3.87 16.33
N LEU A 110 -8.20 3.71 15.61
CA LEU A 110 -7.35 2.52 15.67
C LEU A 110 -6.37 2.61 16.84
N LYS A 111 -6.07 1.44 17.41
CA LYS A 111 -4.96 1.19 18.34
C LYS A 111 -3.82 0.48 17.60
N PRO A 112 -2.58 0.52 18.11
CA PRO A 112 -1.47 -0.23 17.53
C PRO A 112 -1.82 -1.70 17.26
N SER A 113 -1.33 -2.23 16.14
CA SER A 113 -1.64 -3.55 15.59
C SER A 113 -3.08 -3.73 15.08
N GLN A 114 -3.85 -2.65 14.95
CA GLN A 114 -5.13 -2.71 14.28
C GLN A 114 -5.04 -2.20 12.83
N GLN A 115 -5.88 -2.77 12.02
CA GLN A 115 -6.11 -2.36 10.63
C GLN A 115 -7.59 -2.08 10.43
N ALA A 116 -7.89 -0.91 9.86
CA ALA A 116 -9.19 -0.62 9.26
C ALA A 116 -9.16 -1.01 7.80
N SER A 117 -10.21 -1.64 7.31
CA SER A 117 -10.39 -1.94 5.90
C SER A 117 -11.79 -1.52 5.42
N LEU A 118 -11.83 -1.00 4.19
CA LEU A 118 -13.03 -0.51 3.52
C LEU A 118 -13.08 -1.04 2.09
N ILE A 119 -14.10 -1.81 1.78
CA ILE A 119 -14.40 -2.17 0.39
C ILE A 119 -15.06 -0.95 -0.27
N PRO A 120 -14.52 -0.45 -1.42
CA PRO A 120 -15.11 0.69 -2.12
C PRO A 120 -16.61 0.52 -2.38
N GLY A 121 -17.40 1.54 -2.02
CA GLY A 121 -18.86 1.52 -2.18
C GLY A 121 -19.65 0.74 -1.11
N SER A 122 -18.99 0.06 -0.17
CA SER A 122 -19.70 -0.66 0.90
C SER A 122 -20.14 0.25 2.06
N GLY A 123 -19.47 1.38 2.25
CA GLY A 123 -19.69 2.30 3.37
C GLY A 123 -19.30 1.74 4.75
N ASN A 124 -18.90 0.47 4.84
CA ASN A 124 -18.64 -0.20 6.12
C ASN A 124 -17.14 -0.40 6.35
N ILE A 125 -16.62 0.14 7.46
CA ILE A 125 -15.25 -0.12 7.90
C ILE A 125 -15.24 -1.39 8.78
N GLN A 126 -14.36 -2.31 8.43
CA GLN A 126 -14.02 -3.45 9.27
C GLN A 126 -12.71 -3.17 10.02
N VAL A 127 -12.65 -3.56 11.29
CA VAL A 127 -11.41 -3.44 12.10
C VAL A 127 -10.99 -4.82 12.55
N ARG A 128 -9.71 -5.13 12.33
CA ARG A 128 -9.10 -6.40 12.77
C ARG A 128 -7.72 -6.16 13.38
N THR A 129 -7.30 -7.05 14.27
CA THR A 129 -5.92 -7.10 14.75
C THR A 129 -5.07 -7.86 13.73
N VAL A 130 -3.91 -7.29 13.38
CA VAL A 130 -3.04 -7.83 12.33
C VAL A 130 -1.57 -7.85 12.78
N ASP A 131 -0.77 -8.71 12.11
CA ASP A 131 0.68 -8.60 12.15
C ASP A 131 1.11 -7.42 11.26
N THR A 132 1.47 -6.30 11.86
CA THR A 132 1.85 -5.09 11.13
C THR A 132 3.08 -5.30 10.25
N ALA A 133 3.96 -6.25 10.60
CA ALA A 133 5.15 -6.55 9.81
C ALA A 133 4.79 -7.02 8.39
N PHE A 134 3.69 -7.74 8.22
CA PHE A 134 3.22 -8.13 6.89
C PHE A 134 2.89 -6.92 6.00
N TYR A 135 2.26 -5.89 6.57
CA TYR A 135 1.81 -4.69 5.84
C TYR A 135 2.86 -3.59 5.72
N THR A 136 4.01 -3.72 6.39
CA THR A 136 5.03 -2.66 6.42
C THR A 136 6.41 -3.13 5.97
N SER A 137 6.63 -4.43 5.85
CA SER A 137 7.93 -5.01 5.44
C SER A 137 8.35 -4.61 4.02
N TRP A 138 7.39 -4.21 3.18
CA TRP A 138 7.65 -3.73 1.84
C TRP A 138 8.55 -2.47 1.82
N VAL A 139 8.52 -1.64 2.87
CA VAL A 139 9.45 -0.50 3.06
C VAL A 139 10.92 -0.92 3.04
N LYS A 140 11.18 -2.18 3.38
CA LYS A 140 12.52 -2.80 3.33
C LYS A 140 12.69 -3.70 2.09
N GLY A 141 11.78 -3.61 1.13
CA GLY A 141 11.76 -4.43 -0.07
C GLY A 141 11.45 -5.91 0.16
N LYS A 142 10.80 -6.27 1.28
CA LYS A 142 10.61 -7.67 1.67
C LYS A 142 9.16 -7.93 2.01
N ILE A 143 8.62 -9.08 1.56
CA ILE A 143 7.31 -9.57 2.00
C ILE A 143 7.43 -11.06 2.31
N ASN A 144 6.82 -11.46 3.42
CA ASN A 144 6.64 -12.86 3.80
C ASN A 144 5.15 -13.19 3.69
N PHE A 145 4.76 -13.74 2.57
CA PHE A 145 3.40 -14.23 2.35
C PHE A 145 3.16 -15.48 3.19
N LYS A 146 2.05 -15.50 3.92
CA LYS A 146 1.64 -16.65 4.75
C LYS A 146 0.21 -16.99 4.36
N ASP A 147 0.03 -18.13 3.69
CA ASP A 147 -1.30 -18.61 3.29
C ASP A 147 -2.13 -17.54 2.55
N GLN A 148 -1.53 -16.86 1.57
CA GLN A 148 -2.18 -15.84 0.75
C GLN A 148 -2.69 -16.43 -0.57
N ARG A 149 -3.78 -15.88 -1.10
CA ARG A 149 -4.28 -16.25 -2.43
C ARG A 149 -3.26 -15.87 -3.50
N LEU A 150 -3.11 -16.71 -4.51
CA LEU A 150 -2.21 -16.45 -5.64
C LEU A 150 -2.52 -15.11 -6.30
N GLU A 151 -3.79 -14.78 -6.50
CA GLU A 151 -4.20 -13.49 -7.07
C GLU A 151 -3.66 -12.30 -6.27
N ASP A 152 -3.70 -12.37 -4.94
CA ASP A 152 -3.23 -11.28 -4.06
C ASP A 152 -1.69 -11.17 -4.09
N ILE A 153 -1.00 -12.31 -4.11
CA ILE A 153 0.46 -12.38 -4.28
C ILE A 153 0.86 -11.76 -5.62
N MET A 154 0.28 -12.24 -6.71
CA MET A 154 0.64 -11.80 -8.06
C MET A 154 0.30 -10.33 -8.30
N ARG A 155 -0.75 -9.80 -7.68
CA ARG A 155 -1.10 -8.38 -7.74
C ARG A 155 -0.02 -7.49 -7.13
N ILE A 156 0.59 -7.90 -6.01
CA ILE A 156 1.71 -7.20 -5.39
C ILE A 156 2.97 -7.34 -6.25
N LEU A 157 3.27 -8.55 -6.70
CA LEU A 157 4.47 -8.81 -7.50
C LEU A 157 4.42 -8.14 -8.88
N SER A 158 3.24 -8.05 -9.52
CA SER A 158 3.10 -7.35 -10.78
C SER A 158 3.48 -5.87 -10.66
N ARG A 159 3.14 -5.22 -9.53
CA ARG A 159 3.56 -3.84 -9.27
C ARG A 159 5.06 -3.72 -9.04
N TRP A 160 5.68 -4.69 -8.37
CA TRP A 160 7.10 -4.63 -8.02
C TRP A 160 8.02 -4.94 -9.20
N TYR A 161 7.63 -5.91 -10.02
CA TYR A 161 8.49 -6.45 -11.09
C TYR A 161 8.07 -6.01 -12.49
N ASN A 162 7.04 -5.15 -12.61
CA ASN A 162 6.52 -4.68 -13.89
C ASN A 162 6.17 -5.85 -14.82
N ILE A 163 5.43 -6.83 -14.30
CA ILE A 163 4.94 -7.99 -15.04
C ILE A 163 3.42 -7.94 -15.21
N GLU A 164 2.92 -8.50 -16.29
CA GLU A 164 1.51 -8.77 -16.51
C GLU A 164 1.20 -10.21 -16.12
N VAL A 165 0.02 -10.45 -15.59
CA VAL A 165 -0.41 -11.76 -15.10
C VAL A 165 -1.73 -12.15 -15.71
N ASP A 166 -1.72 -13.24 -16.49
CA ASP A 166 -2.91 -13.86 -17.05
C ASP A 166 -3.16 -15.22 -16.40
N TYR A 167 -4.42 -15.52 -16.13
CA TYR A 167 -4.82 -16.78 -15.53
C TYR A 167 -5.56 -17.64 -16.57
N SER A 168 -5.01 -18.81 -16.89
CA SER A 168 -5.66 -19.77 -17.80
C SER A 168 -6.91 -20.39 -17.20
N ASP A 169 -7.04 -20.40 -15.87
CA ASP A 169 -8.18 -20.88 -15.11
C ASP A 169 -8.42 -19.98 -13.89
N GLU A 170 -9.64 -19.50 -13.74
CA GLU A 170 -10.05 -18.68 -12.61
C GLU A 170 -9.86 -19.36 -11.24
N ALA A 171 -9.90 -20.68 -11.20
CA ALA A 171 -9.66 -21.44 -9.98
C ALA A 171 -8.25 -21.24 -9.42
N LEU A 172 -7.25 -20.96 -10.26
CA LEU A 172 -5.86 -20.72 -9.87
C LEU A 172 -5.74 -19.52 -8.95
N LYS A 173 -6.56 -18.48 -9.12
CA LYS A 173 -6.58 -17.28 -8.30
C LYS A 173 -6.76 -17.56 -6.81
N ASN A 174 -7.48 -18.64 -6.49
CA ASN A 174 -7.84 -19.00 -5.12
C ASN A 174 -6.84 -19.94 -4.45
N LEU A 175 -5.85 -20.45 -5.18
CA LEU A 175 -4.79 -21.26 -4.59
C LEU A 175 -4.01 -20.44 -3.57
N ARG A 176 -3.61 -21.10 -2.48
CA ARG A 176 -2.95 -20.42 -1.37
C ARG A 176 -1.48 -20.82 -1.28
N PHE A 177 -0.63 -19.85 -1.11
CA PHE A 177 0.81 -20.02 -1.03
C PHE A 177 1.41 -19.25 0.15
N GLY A 178 2.50 -19.81 0.66
CA GLY A 178 3.43 -19.13 1.54
C GLY A 178 4.77 -19.00 0.85
N CYS A 179 5.29 -17.78 0.75
CA CYS A 179 6.59 -17.52 0.16
C CYS A 179 7.21 -16.24 0.71
N TYR A 180 8.54 -16.18 0.66
CA TYR A 180 9.30 -14.97 0.95
C TYR A 180 9.77 -14.37 -0.37
N VAL A 181 9.55 -13.07 -0.54
CA VAL A 181 9.99 -12.32 -1.72
C VAL A 181 10.83 -11.13 -1.29
N ASN A 182 11.95 -10.94 -1.94
CA ASN A 182 12.79 -9.75 -1.83
C ASN A 182 12.73 -8.99 -3.16
N ARG A 183 12.24 -7.76 -3.13
CA ARG A 183 12.04 -6.89 -4.28
C ARG A 183 13.31 -6.64 -5.10
N TYR A 184 14.47 -6.70 -4.46
CA TYR A 184 15.76 -6.44 -5.09
C TYR A 184 16.42 -7.69 -5.67
N GLU A 185 15.75 -8.84 -5.57
CA GLU A 185 16.15 -10.09 -6.20
C GLU A 185 15.32 -10.37 -7.45
N GLU A 186 15.80 -11.23 -8.32
CA GLU A 186 15.05 -11.65 -9.50
C GLU A 186 13.79 -12.44 -9.12
N ILE A 187 12.71 -12.25 -9.87
CA ILE A 187 11.44 -12.97 -9.66
C ILE A 187 11.50 -14.41 -10.19
N ALA A 188 12.43 -14.73 -11.10
CA ALA A 188 12.51 -16.02 -11.78
C ALA A 188 12.46 -17.22 -10.83
N PRO A 189 13.20 -17.27 -9.70
CA PRO A 189 13.15 -18.40 -8.77
C PRO A 189 11.76 -18.63 -8.17
N PHE A 190 10.99 -17.56 -7.96
CA PHE A 190 9.62 -17.67 -7.49
C PHE A 190 8.69 -18.23 -8.57
N LEU A 191 8.85 -17.79 -9.83
CA LEU A 191 8.06 -18.31 -10.95
C LEU A 191 8.38 -19.79 -11.22
N GLU A 192 9.64 -20.19 -11.15
CA GLU A 192 10.06 -21.58 -11.26
C GLU A 192 9.43 -22.48 -10.17
N LEU A 193 9.32 -21.96 -8.95
CA LEU A 193 8.61 -22.65 -7.87
C LEU A 193 7.13 -22.87 -8.19
N LEU A 194 6.48 -21.86 -8.76
CA LEU A 194 5.08 -21.97 -9.18
C LEU A 194 4.92 -22.94 -10.35
N GLU A 195 5.85 -22.94 -11.32
CA GLU A 195 5.85 -23.91 -12.43
C GLU A 195 6.04 -25.35 -11.93
N ALA A 196 6.96 -25.57 -11.01
CA ALA A 196 7.21 -26.89 -10.43
C ALA A 196 5.99 -27.47 -9.69
N THR A 197 5.07 -26.61 -9.25
CA THR A 197 3.79 -27.03 -8.65
C THR A 197 2.69 -27.31 -9.69
N CYS A 198 3.02 -27.35 -10.99
CA CYS A 198 2.11 -27.54 -12.14
C CYS A 198 1.04 -26.43 -12.32
N LEU A 199 1.29 -25.23 -11.84
CA LEU A 199 0.28 -24.18 -11.78
C LEU A 199 0.45 -23.06 -12.79
N LEU A 200 1.61 -22.92 -13.45
CA LEU A 200 1.87 -21.87 -14.42
C LEU A 200 2.59 -22.37 -15.66
N TYR A 201 2.21 -21.83 -16.82
CA TYR A 201 3.07 -21.76 -18.01
C TYR A 201 3.54 -20.31 -18.14
N THR A 202 4.85 -20.06 -18.05
CA THR A 202 5.41 -18.75 -18.39
C THR A 202 5.69 -18.72 -19.89
N SER A 203 5.08 -17.80 -20.61
CA SER A 203 5.54 -17.47 -21.95
C SER A 203 6.47 -16.24 -21.87
N PRO A 204 7.62 -16.23 -22.58
CA PRO A 204 8.46 -15.05 -22.62
C PRO A 204 7.68 -13.88 -23.23
N SER A 205 7.78 -12.70 -22.61
CA SER A 205 7.16 -11.47 -23.11
C SER A 205 7.67 -11.17 -24.53
N PRO A 206 6.82 -10.78 -25.47
CA PRO A 206 7.23 -10.43 -26.84
C PRO A 206 8.24 -9.28 -26.95
N ARG A 207 8.58 -8.63 -25.84
CA ARG A 207 9.50 -7.47 -25.82
C ARG A 207 10.99 -7.87 -25.70
N ASP A 208 11.30 -9.13 -25.42
CA ASP A 208 12.70 -9.61 -25.28
C ASP A 208 13.30 -10.16 -26.57
N CYS A 209 12.61 -10.00 -27.72
CA CYS A 209 13.09 -10.37 -29.04
C CYS A 209 13.35 -9.12 -29.89
N SER A 210 14.38 -8.34 -29.55
CA SER A 210 14.96 -7.34 -30.49
C SER A 210 16.42 -7.06 -30.14
#